data_a1529dfcc7e46d8eb4ba1deef7e28573
#
_entry.id   a1529dfcc7e46d8eb4ba1deef7e28573
#
_cell.length_a   1.000
_cell.length_b   1.000
_cell.length_c   1.000
_cell.angle_alpha   90.00
_cell.angle_beta   90.00
_cell.angle_gamma   90.00
#
_symmetry.space_group_name_H-M   'P 1'
#
loop_
_entity.id
_entity.type
_entity.pdbx_description
1 polymer ?
#
loop_
_entity_poly.entity_id
_entity_poly.type
_entity_poly.pdbx_seq_one_letter_code
_entity_poly.pdbx_strand_id
1 'polypeptide(L)'
;MRDRPVKVKVRRKLFSNTKWHICADSIEDLKSGTIVEDYVVLEAITPRDDQVTGCTVLPIFEDRILLLRNYRHPAERYFWEAARGFIDPEEEPITAALREVKEEVGLVANTHDVVPLGYCFPESSTMIARAALFAIVGRAINTGSLDKSEPGLGQARAFSFAEINQMMGDHEIEDATTCIAIDRFMRSRELH
;
A
#
# COMPACT_ATOMS: atom_id res chain seq x y z
N MET A 1 16.68 -4.12 23.77
CA MET A 1 16.49 -5.35 22.96
C MET A 1 15.00 -5.58 22.86
N ARG A 2 14.42 -5.68 21.67
CA ARG A 2 13.01 -6.09 21.56
C ARG A 2 12.93 -7.55 22.02
N ASP A 3 12.05 -7.82 22.96
CA ASP A 3 11.76 -9.20 23.39
C ASP A 3 11.15 -9.94 22.20
N ARG A 4 11.93 -10.83 21.58
CA ARG A 4 11.49 -11.62 20.45
C ARG A 4 11.08 -13.00 20.97
N PRO A 5 9.79 -13.34 20.94
CA PRO A 5 9.32 -14.64 21.46
C PRO A 5 9.72 -15.79 20.55
N VAL A 6 10.14 -15.51 19.31
CA VAL A 6 10.55 -16.51 18.34
C VAL A 6 11.97 -16.26 17.81
N LYS A 7 12.66 -17.34 17.49
CA LYS A 7 13.99 -17.35 16.88
C LYS A 7 13.94 -18.03 15.51
N VAL A 8 14.46 -17.34 14.49
CA VAL A 8 14.69 -17.97 13.19
C VAL A 8 15.92 -18.87 13.30
N LYS A 9 15.73 -20.16 13.04
CA LYS A 9 16.80 -21.18 13.00
C LYS A 9 17.48 -21.20 11.64
N VAL A 10 16.66 -21.27 10.60
CA VAL A 10 17.11 -21.34 9.21
C VAL A 10 16.16 -20.57 8.34
N ARG A 11 16.68 -19.79 7.38
CA ARG A 11 15.91 -19.20 6.29
C ARG A 11 16.36 -19.79 4.96
N ARG A 12 15.42 -20.30 4.20
CA ARG A 12 15.66 -20.84 2.86
C ARG A 12 14.97 -19.95 1.84
N LYS A 13 15.72 -19.44 0.86
CA LYS A 13 15.14 -18.73 -0.27
C LYS A 13 14.60 -19.74 -1.27
N LEU A 14 13.31 -19.70 -1.57
CA LEU A 14 12.62 -20.63 -2.44
C LEU A 14 12.50 -20.08 -3.87
N PHE A 15 12.19 -18.77 -4.00
CA PHE A 15 11.99 -18.12 -5.28
C PHE A 15 12.32 -16.63 -5.20
N SER A 16 12.62 -16.02 -6.35
CA SER A 16 12.79 -14.57 -6.47
C SER A 16 12.24 -14.09 -7.80
N ASN A 17 11.61 -12.93 -7.78
CA ASN A 17 11.28 -12.15 -8.97
C ASN A 17 11.94 -10.77 -8.88
N THR A 18 11.49 -9.79 -9.66
CA THR A 18 12.05 -8.43 -9.69
C THR A 18 11.74 -7.59 -8.44
N LYS A 19 10.78 -8.00 -7.60
CA LYS A 19 10.31 -7.23 -6.44
C LYS A 19 10.44 -7.99 -5.12
N TRP A 20 10.32 -9.32 -5.13
CA TRP A 20 10.20 -10.15 -3.94
C TRP A 20 11.12 -11.36 -3.92
N HIS A 21 11.63 -11.68 -2.73
CA HIS A 21 12.06 -13.01 -2.35
C HIS A 21 10.92 -13.73 -1.63
N ILE A 22 10.67 -14.98 -2.01
CA ILE A 22 9.82 -15.89 -1.24
C ILE A 22 10.75 -16.81 -0.46
N CYS A 23 10.64 -16.76 0.86
CA CYS A 23 11.45 -17.55 1.77
C CYS A 23 10.60 -18.52 2.60
N ALA A 24 11.20 -19.59 3.05
CA ALA A 24 10.67 -20.47 4.10
C ALA A 24 11.61 -20.42 5.30
N ASP A 25 11.06 -20.03 6.45
CA ASP A 25 11.78 -19.98 7.72
C ASP A 25 11.43 -21.19 8.59
N SER A 26 12.45 -21.82 9.20
CA SER A 26 12.26 -22.65 10.39
C SER A 26 12.35 -21.74 11.61
N ILE A 27 11.29 -21.63 12.38
CA ILE A 27 11.20 -20.78 13.56
C ILE A 27 10.94 -21.60 14.82
N GLU A 28 11.53 -21.19 15.93
CA GLU A 28 11.36 -21.80 17.25
C GLU A 28 10.71 -20.78 18.20
N ASP A 29 9.59 -21.16 18.81
CA ASP A 29 9.01 -20.43 19.93
C ASP A 29 9.89 -20.62 21.18
N LEU A 30 10.43 -19.53 21.71
CA LEU A 30 11.40 -19.56 22.81
C LEU A 30 10.77 -19.93 24.15
N LYS A 31 9.44 -19.88 24.28
CA LYS A 31 8.75 -20.24 25.53
C LYS A 31 8.36 -21.71 25.56
N SER A 32 7.84 -22.24 24.47
CA SER A 32 7.34 -23.60 24.36
C SER A 32 8.35 -24.58 23.79
N GLY A 33 9.37 -24.09 23.05
CA GLY A 33 10.28 -24.91 22.27
C GLY A 33 9.65 -25.48 21.01
N THR A 34 8.42 -25.05 20.65
CA THR A 34 7.72 -25.50 19.45
C THR A 34 8.45 -25.01 18.23
N ILE A 35 8.69 -25.92 17.28
CA ILE A 35 9.30 -25.57 15.99
C ILE A 35 8.22 -25.60 14.91
N VAL A 36 8.16 -24.53 14.11
CA VAL A 36 7.37 -24.45 12.88
C VAL A 36 8.34 -24.42 11.70
N GLU A 37 8.25 -25.43 10.88
CA GLU A 37 8.99 -25.49 9.64
C GLU A 37 8.21 -24.83 8.51
N ASP A 38 8.91 -24.32 7.50
CA ASP A 38 8.31 -23.78 6.27
C ASP A 38 7.38 -22.57 6.47
N TYR A 39 7.66 -21.73 7.49
CA TYR A 39 6.95 -20.46 7.67
C TYR A 39 7.23 -19.53 6.49
N VAL A 40 6.19 -19.22 5.70
CA VAL A 40 6.35 -18.42 4.49
C VAL A 40 6.62 -16.95 4.83
N VAL A 41 7.67 -16.40 4.21
CA VAL A 41 8.05 -14.99 4.34
C VAL A 41 8.28 -14.39 2.97
N LEU A 42 7.60 -13.27 2.68
CA LEU A 42 7.87 -12.41 1.53
C LEU A 42 8.76 -11.25 2.00
N GLU A 43 9.92 -11.12 1.38
CA GLU A 43 10.90 -10.09 1.68
C GLU A 43 11.18 -9.27 0.42
N ALA A 44 11.22 -7.95 0.52
CA ALA A 44 11.55 -7.12 -0.62
C ALA A 44 12.97 -7.37 -1.10
N ILE A 45 13.20 -7.31 -2.42
CA ILE A 45 14.55 -7.47 -3.03
C ILE A 45 15.51 -6.38 -2.51
N THR A 46 15.00 -5.17 -2.31
CA THR A 46 15.71 -4.03 -1.72
C THR A 46 15.11 -3.71 -0.37
N PRO A 47 15.52 -4.42 0.70
CA PRO A 47 14.97 -4.18 2.03
C PRO A 47 15.45 -2.82 2.56
N ARG A 48 14.55 -2.14 3.28
CA ARG A 48 14.85 -0.91 4.03
C ARG A 48 14.80 -1.20 5.53
N ASP A 49 15.58 -0.48 6.32
CA ASP A 49 15.60 -0.64 7.77
C ASP A 49 14.24 -0.35 8.41
N ASP A 50 13.47 0.59 7.83
CA ASP A 50 12.11 0.95 8.26
C ASP A 50 11.03 -0.01 7.71
N GLN A 51 11.42 -0.96 6.86
CA GLN A 51 10.56 -1.93 6.16
C GLN A 51 9.53 -1.28 5.20
N VAL A 52 9.64 0.01 4.90
CA VAL A 52 8.71 0.71 3.99
C VAL A 52 9.08 0.37 2.55
N THR A 53 8.24 -0.41 1.88
CA THR A 53 8.48 -0.94 0.53
C THR A 53 7.61 -0.31 -0.54
N GLY A 54 6.53 0.35 -0.12
CA GLY A 54 5.58 0.97 -1.04
C GLY A 54 4.77 2.06 -0.38
N CYS A 55 3.98 2.74 -1.18
CA CYS A 55 3.02 3.75 -0.71
C CYS A 55 1.61 3.45 -1.21
N THR A 56 0.61 3.91 -0.44
CA THR A 56 -0.79 3.98 -0.82
C THR A 56 -1.26 5.41 -0.64
N VAL A 57 -1.87 5.96 -1.65
CA VAL A 57 -2.15 7.39 -1.73
C VAL A 57 -3.60 7.61 -2.10
N LEU A 58 -4.33 8.38 -1.29
CA LEU A 58 -5.66 8.88 -1.62
C LEU A 58 -5.52 10.16 -2.45
N PRO A 59 -5.77 10.13 -3.76
CA PRO A 59 -5.78 11.32 -4.58
C PRO A 59 -7.09 12.07 -4.35
N ILE A 60 -6.99 13.37 -4.03
CA ILE A 60 -8.14 14.24 -3.77
C ILE A 60 -8.12 15.38 -4.77
N PHE A 61 -9.24 15.57 -5.46
CA PHE A 61 -9.43 16.67 -6.40
C PHE A 61 -10.88 17.18 -6.30
N GLU A 62 -11.06 18.50 -6.18
CA GLU A 62 -12.38 19.14 -6.05
C GLU A 62 -13.28 18.49 -5.00
N ASP A 63 -12.74 18.29 -3.77
CA ASP A 63 -13.42 17.64 -2.64
C ASP A 63 -13.96 16.22 -2.93
N ARG A 64 -13.33 15.52 -3.86
CA ARG A 64 -13.62 14.13 -4.21
C ARG A 64 -12.39 13.26 -4.08
N ILE A 65 -12.57 12.02 -3.66
CA ILE A 65 -11.53 11.00 -3.67
C ILE A 65 -11.58 10.28 -5.01
N LEU A 66 -10.41 10.13 -5.65
CA LEU A 66 -10.29 9.33 -6.87
C LEU A 66 -9.87 7.91 -6.49
N LEU A 67 -10.66 6.93 -6.90
CA LEU A 67 -10.31 5.51 -6.78
C LEU A 67 -10.21 4.88 -8.15
N LEU A 68 -9.29 3.94 -8.27
CA LEU A 68 -9.04 3.13 -9.46
C LEU A 68 -9.82 1.83 -9.37
N ARG A 69 -10.38 1.37 -10.49
CA ARG A 69 -11.02 0.05 -10.53
C ARG A 69 -10.05 -0.99 -11.08
N ASN A 70 -9.19 -1.52 -10.23
CA ASN A 70 -8.11 -2.42 -10.60
C ASN A 70 -8.53 -3.89 -10.59
N TYR A 71 -8.13 -4.65 -11.62
CA TYR A 71 -8.26 -6.10 -11.62
C TYR A 71 -7.05 -6.72 -10.91
N ARG A 72 -7.30 -7.53 -9.89
CA ARG A 72 -6.22 -8.23 -9.16
C ARG A 72 -6.25 -9.72 -9.48
N HIS A 73 -5.25 -10.16 -10.24
CA HIS A 73 -5.12 -11.52 -10.72
C HIS A 73 -5.24 -12.59 -9.62
N PRO A 74 -4.61 -12.48 -8.44
CA PRO A 74 -4.72 -13.51 -7.41
C PRO A 74 -6.15 -13.67 -6.85
N ALA A 75 -6.94 -12.60 -6.84
CA ALA A 75 -8.31 -12.59 -6.36
C ALA A 75 -9.34 -12.80 -7.49
N GLU A 76 -8.90 -12.77 -8.75
CA GLU A 76 -9.71 -12.92 -9.98
C GLU A 76 -10.91 -11.96 -10.06
N ARG A 77 -10.76 -10.73 -9.48
CA ARG A 77 -11.83 -9.72 -9.49
C ARG A 77 -11.32 -8.28 -9.46
N TYR A 78 -12.26 -7.36 -9.65
CA TYR A 78 -11.99 -5.93 -9.59
C TYR A 78 -12.17 -5.38 -8.18
N PHE A 79 -11.28 -4.47 -7.79
CA PHE A 79 -11.33 -3.70 -6.54
C PHE A 79 -11.37 -2.21 -6.81
N TRP A 80 -12.02 -1.47 -5.93
CA TRP A 80 -11.81 -0.03 -5.82
C TRP A 80 -10.61 0.21 -4.92
N GLU A 81 -9.58 0.86 -5.46
CA GLU A 81 -8.30 1.04 -4.78
C GLU A 81 -7.80 2.48 -4.89
N ALA A 82 -7.11 2.94 -3.86
CA ALA A 82 -6.27 4.13 -3.92
C ALA A 82 -5.07 3.90 -4.85
N ALA A 83 -4.47 4.97 -5.36
CA ALA A 83 -3.22 4.87 -6.11
C ALA A 83 -2.13 4.27 -5.24
N ARG A 84 -1.28 3.39 -5.80
CA ARG A 84 -0.24 2.72 -5.01
C ARG A 84 0.88 2.15 -5.86
N GLY A 85 2.09 2.16 -5.32
CA GLY A 85 3.23 1.51 -5.95
C GLY A 85 4.39 1.28 -5.03
N PHE A 86 5.43 0.69 -5.61
CA PHE A 86 6.69 0.46 -4.91
C PHE A 86 7.47 1.78 -4.80
N ILE A 87 8.24 1.89 -3.72
CA ILE A 87 9.23 2.94 -3.55
C ILE A 87 10.53 2.42 -4.16
N ASP A 88 11.08 3.18 -5.10
CA ASP A 88 12.36 2.81 -5.73
C ASP A 88 13.53 2.92 -4.74
N PRO A 89 14.65 2.20 -4.96
CA PRO A 89 15.84 2.37 -4.17
C PRO A 89 16.23 3.87 -4.09
N GLU A 90 16.58 4.37 -2.90
CA GLU A 90 16.94 5.76 -2.62
C GLU A 90 15.83 6.80 -2.82
N GLU A 91 14.61 6.36 -3.20
CA GLU A 91 13.45 7.25 -3.31
C GLU A 91 12.83 7.51 -1.93
N GLU A 92 12.47 8.76 -1.65
CA GLU A 92 11.72 9.09 -0.45
C GLU A 92 10.23 8.75 -0.61
N PRO A 93 9.54 8.27 0.44
CA PRO A 93 8.14 7.87 0.36
C PRO A 93 7.20 8.94 -0.20
N ILE A 94 7.45 10.23 0.09
CA ILE A 94 6.66 11.35 -0.43
C ILE A 94 6.87 11.51 -1.93
N THR A 95 8.10 11.33 -2.41
CA THR A 95 8.43 11.41 -3.85
C THR A 95 7.72 10.29 -4.61
N ALA A 96 7.78 9.05 -4.10
CA ALA A 96 7.04 7.93 -4.66
C ALA A 96 5.53 8.21 -4.71
N ALA A 97 4.95 8.73 -3.63
CA ALA A 97 3.53 9.06 -3.57
C ALA A 97 3.11 10.08 -4.64
N LEU A 98 3.91 11.12 -4.86
CA LEU A 98 3.66 12.14 -5.91
C LEU A 98 3.81 11.54 -7.31
N ARG A 99 4.78 10.65 -7.52
CA ARG A 99 4.97 9.95 -8.79
C ARG A 99 3.77 9.05 -9.11
N GLU A 100 3.35 8.19 -8.17
CA GLU A 100 2.24 7.25 -8.35
C GLU A 100 0.91 7.95 -8.68
N VAL A 101 0.55 9.01 -7.95
CA VAL A 101 -0.70 9.74 -8.27
C VAL A 101 -0.66 10.44 -9.62
N LYS A 102 0.52 10.84 -10.08
CA LYS A 102 0.69 11.41 -11.41
C LYS A 102 0.58 10.35 -12.50
N GLU A 103 1.19 9.18 -12.28
CA GLU A 103 1.23 8.07 -13.25
C GLU A 103 -0.13 7.37 -13.36
N GLU A 104 -0.79 7.09 -12.24
CA GLU A 104 -2.03 6.31 -12.23
C GLU A 104 -3.30 7.15 -12.43
N VAL A 105 -3.37 8.36 -11.88
CA VAL A 105 -4.58 9.20 -11.95
C VAL A 105 -4.37 10.56 -12.60
N GLY A 106 -3.13 10.90 -12.98
CA GLY A 106 -2.80 12.18 -13.62
C GLY A 106 -2.88 13.38 -12.68
N LEU A 107 -2.93 13.17 -11.35
CA LEU A 107 -3.05 14.24 -10.38
C LEU A 107 -1.77 15.08 -10.31
N VAL A 108 -1.90 16.40 -10.47
CA VAL A 108 -0.80 17.35 -10.35
C VAL A 108 -0.78 17.93 -8.94
N ALA A 109 0.29 17.67 -8.20
CA ALA A 109 0.48 18.11 -6.83
C ALA A 109 1.96 18.34 -6.51
N ASN A 110 2.23 18.98 -5.36
CA ASN A 110 3.56 19.23 -4.83
C ASN A 110 3.70 18.66 -3.39
N THR A 111 4.88 18.68 -2.84
CA THR A 111 5.17 18.14 -1.49
C THR A 111 4.32 18.77 -0.38
N HIS A 112 3.96 20.05 -0.49
CA HIS A 112 3.11 20.73 0.50
C HIS A 112 1.62 20.38 0.37
N ASP A 113 1.21 19.70 -0.69
CA ASP A 113 -0.15 19.19 -0.89
C ASP A 113 -0.32 17.77 -0.28
N VAL A 114 0.75 17.21 0.30
CA VAL A 114 0.79 15.86 0.87
C VAL A 114 0.42 15.86 2.34
N VAL A 115 -0.58 15.08 2.70
CA VAL A 115 -0.99 14.85 4.09
C VAL A 115 -0.55 13.43 4.50
N PRO A 116 0.43 13.29 5.42
CA PRO A 116 0.84 11.97 5.91
C PRO A 116 -0.27 11.32 6.74
N LEU A 117 -0.58 10.06 6.41
CA LEU A 117 -1.56 9.23 7.14
C LEU A 117 -0.88 8.10 7.93
N GLY A 118 0.46 8.12 8.02
CA GLY A 118 1.25 7.14 8.76
C GLY A 118 1.55 5.88 7.95
N TYR A 119 1.67 4.74 8.63
CA TYR A 119 2.11 3.48 8.03
C TYR A 119 1.19 2.33 8.44
N CYS A 120 1.14 1.30 7.61
CA CYS A 120 0.51 0.03 7.98
C CYS A 120 1.30 -1.15 7.42
N PHE A 121 1.07 -2.35 7.97
CA PHE A 121 1.48 -3.61 7.37
C PHE A 121 0.31 -4.14 6.55
N PRO A 122 0.42 -4.29 5.23
CA PRO A 122 -0.65 -4.86 4.41
C PRO A 122 -0.98 -6.30 4.81
N GLU A 123 0.05 -7.07 5.14
CA GLU A 123 -0.05 -8.46 5.61
C GLU A 123 1.13 -8.76 6.57
N SER A 124 0.89 -8.63 7.87
CA SER A 124 1.94 -8.74 8.89
C SER A 124 2.36 -10.17 9.22
N SER A 125 1.59 -11.16 8.80
CA SER A 125 1.90 -12.57 9.10
C SER A 125 2.87 -13.19 8.10
N THR A 126 2.97 -12.65 6.87
CA THR A 126 3.79 -13.24 5.82
C THR A 126 4.76 -12.25 5.17
N MET A 127 4.53 -10.93 5.28
CA MET A 127 5.32 -9.95 4.54
C MET A 127 6.20 -9.11 5.47
N ILE A 128 7.48 -8.99 5.10
CA ILE A 128 8.38 -7.96 5.64
C ILE A 128 8.22 -6.71 4.78
N ALA A 129 7.07 -6.07 4.92
CA ALA A 129 6.73 -4.89 4.13
C ALA A 129 5.75 -3.98 4.87
N ARG A 130 6.02 -2.67 4.86
CA ARG A 130 5.10 -1.62 5.31
C ARG A 130 4.71 -0.75 4.13
N ALA A 131 3.49 -0.28 4.12
CA ALA A 131 3.04 0.77 3.21
C ALA A 131 3.05 2.12 3.94
N ALA A 132 3.64 3.14 3.32
CA ALA A 132 3.47 4.53 3.73
C ALA A 132 2.12 5.03 3.16
N LEU A 133 1.30 5.65 4.01
CA LEU A 133 -0.04 6.10 3.64
C LEU A 133 -0.07 7.62 3.55
N PHE A 134 -0.66 8.13 2.48
CA PHE A 134 -0.80 9.56 2.23
C PHE A 134 -2.19 9.91 1.69
N ALA A 135 -2.63 11.15 1.90
CA ALA A 135 -3.61 11.81 1.06
C ALA A 135 -2.92 12.96 0.32
N ILE A 136 -3.27 13.18 -0.94
CA ILE A 136 -2.69 14.26 -1.75
C ILE A 136 -3.82 15.08 -2.37
N VAL A 137 -3.88 16.36 -1.99
CA VAL A 137 -4.87 17.31 -2.53
C VAL A 137 -4.29 17.94 -3.79
N GLY A 138 -4.72 17.44 -4.95
CA GLY A 138 -4.22 17.93 -6.23
C GLY A 138 -4.86 19.23 -6.70
N ARG A 139 -4.18 19.88 -7.64
CA ARG A 139 -4.57 21.19 -8.20
C ARG A 139 -5.12 21.09 -9.63
N ALA A 140 -4.80 20.01 -10.34
CA ALA A 140 -5.24 19.75 -11.69
C ALA A 140 -5.12 18.25 -11.99
N ILE A 141 -5.82 17.79 -13.01
CA ILE A 141 -5.67 16.45 -13.57
C ILE A 141 -5.12 16.55 -14.99
N ASN A 142 -4.02 15.84 -15.25
CA ASN A 142 -3.41 15.73 -16.58
C ASN A 142 -3.40 14.26 -17.02
N THR A 143 -4.38 13.87 -17.80
CA THR A 143 -4.53 12.49 -18.31
C THR A 143 -3.48 12.08 -19.35
N GLY A 144 -2.71 13.01 -19.88
CA GLY A 144 -1.60 12.73 -20.81
C GLY A 144 -0.38 12.08 -20.14
N SER A 145 -0.32 12.06 -18.80
CA SER A 145 0.77 11.47 -18.03
C SER A 145 0.48 10.07 -17.49
N LEU A 146 -0.68 9.49 -17.82
CA LEU A 146 -1.08 8.18 -17.29
C LEU A 146 -0.16 7.07 -17.83
N ASP A 147 0.38 6.28 -16.92
CA ASP A 147 1.01 5.02 -17.27
C ASP A 147 -0.08 3.95 -17.50
N LYS A 148 -0.06 3.35 -18.67
CA LYS A 148 -0.99 2.29 -19.08
C LYS A 148 -0.29 0.93 -19.19
N SER A 149 0.95 0.82 -18.72
CA SER A 149 1.76 -0.38 -18.87
C SER A 149 1.44 -1.43 -17.81
N GLU A 150 0.84 -1.06 -16.67
CA GLU A 150 0.50 -2.02 -15.62
C GLU A 150 -0.74 -2.84 -15.99
N PRO A 151 -0.62 -4.19 -16.09
CA PRO A 151 -1.76 -5.04 -16.39
C PRO A 151 -2.82 -4.99 -15.31
N GLY A 152 -4.08 -4.72 -15.72
CA GLY A 152 -5.21 -4.67 -14.80
C GLY A 152 -5.46 -3.31 -14.16
N LEU A 153 -4.60 -2.30 -14.40
CA LEU A 153 -4.84 -0.94 -13.96
C LEU A 153 -6.09 -0.37 -14.64
N GLY A 154 -7.06 0.05 -13.84
CA GLY A 154 -8.34 0.57 -14.29
C GLY A 154 -8.37 2.09 -14.40
N GLN A 155 -9.52 2.60 -14.86
CA GLN A 155 -9.73 4.04 -14.89
C GLN A 155 -10.09 4.58 -13.51
N ALA A 156 -9.58 5.78 -13.20
CA ALA A 156 -9.95 6.50 -12.01
C ALA A 156 -11.39 7.04 -12.11
N ARG A 157 -12.12 6.96 -11.01
CA ARG A 157 -13.42 7.60 -10.82
C ARG A 157 -13.40 8.44 -9.54
N ALA A 158 -14.02 9.63 -9.63
CA ALA A 158 -14.15 10.55 -8.52
C ALA A 158 -15.42 10.26 -7.72
N PHE A 159 -15.30 10.12 -6.41
CA PHE A 159 -16.39 9.89 -5.46
C PHE A 159 -16.41 11.00 -4.41
N SER A 160 -17.59 11.48 -4.05
CA SER A 160 -17.75 12.37 -2.90
C SER A 160 -17.44 11.62 -1.59
N PHE A 161 -17.15 12.35 -0.53
CA PHE A 161 -16.92 11.75 0.78
C PHE A 161 -18.14 10.96 1.31
N ALA A 162 -19.36 11.39 0.95
CA ALA A 162 -20.58 10.66 1.29
C ALA A 162 -20.67 9.32 0.54
N GLU A 163 -20.35 9.29 -0.77
CA GLU A 163 -20.31 8.05 -1.54
C GLU A 163 -19.22 7.10 -1.00
N ILE A 164 -18.05 7.61 -0.64
CA ILE A 164 -16.98 6.80 -0.03
C ILE A 164 -17.44 6.20 1.31
N ASN A 165 -18.08 6.96 2.16
CA ASN A 165 -18.61 6.45 3.44
C ASN A 165 -19.66 5.35 3.21
N GLN A 166 -20.53 5.52 2.22
CA GLN A 166 -21.51 4.50 1.86
C GLN A 166 -20.81 3.24 1.33
N MET A 167 -19.89 3.37 0.37
CA MET A 167 -19.13 2.25 -0.20
C MET A 167 -18.32 1.48 0.85
N MET A 168 -17.76 2.18 1.85
CA MET A 168 -17.12 1.54 3.02
C MET A 168 -18.12 0.76 3.87
N GLY A 169 -19.31 1.33 4.13
CA GLY A 169 -20.38 0.67 4.87
C GLY A 169 -20.97 -0.54 4.16
N ASP A 170 -21.07 -0.48 2.84
CA ASP A 170 -21.61 -1.53 1.98
C ASP A 170 -20.54 -2.57 1.59
N HIS A 171 -19.32 -2.43 2.09
CA HIS A 171 -18.16 -3.32 1.81
C HIS A 171 -17.77 -3.38 0.32
N GLU A 172 -18.02 -2.32 -0.45
CA GLU A 172 -17.60 -2.24 -1.85
C GLU A 172 -16.09 -1.92 -2.00
N ILE A 173 -15.47 -1.32 -0.95
CA ILE A 173 -14.04 -1.08 -0.87
C ILE A 173 -13.45 -2.12 0.08
N GLU A 174 -12.69 -3.08 -0.44
CA GLU A 174 -12.17 -4.22 0.31
C GLU A 174 -10.63 -4.24 0.39
N ASP A 175 -9.91 -3.40 -0.38
CA ASP A 175 -8.45 -3.32 -0.28
C ASP A 175 -8.05 -2.73 1.08
N ALA A 176 -7.29 -3.50 1.85
CA ALA A 176 -6.97 -3.15 3.24
C ALA A 176 -6.24 -1.82 3.38
N THR A 177 -5.27 -1.54 2.51
CA THR A 177 -4.50 -0.28 2.58
C THR A 177 -5.34 0.92 2.18
N THR A 178 -6.23 0.76 1.22
CA THR A 178 -7.22 1.77 0.81
C THR A 178 -8.19 2.07 1.96
N CYS A 179 -8.77 1.04 2.58
CA CYS A 179 -9.67 1.20 3.72
C CYS A 179 -9.00 1.95 4.88
N ILE A 180 -7.76 1.58 5.23
CA ILE A 180 -7.01 2.25 6.31
C ILE A 180 -6.70 3.70 5.95
N ALA A 181 -6.31 3.97 4.71
CA ALA A 181 -6.02 5.33 4.25
C ALA A 181 -7.29 6.21 4.31
N ILE A 182 -8.44 5.71 3.83
CA ILE A 182 -9.73 6.39 3.91
C ILE A 182 -10.11 6.69 5.37
N ASP A 183 -10.11 5.69 6.25
CA ASP A 183 -10.47 5.87 7.67
C ASP A 183 -9.60 6.94 8.34
N ARG A 184 -8.30 6.88 8.16
CA ARG A 184 -7.37 7.86 8.75
C ARG A 184 -7.56 9.26 8.20
N PHE A 185 -7.79 9.38 6.89
CA PHE A 185 -8.04 10.67 6.27
C PHE A 185 -9.36 11.28 6.76
N MET A 186 -10.44 10.52 6.77
CA MET A 186 -11.74 11.00 7.23
C MET A 186 -11.69 11.47 8.69
N ARG A 187 -11.06 10.70 9.57
CA ARG A 187 -10.86 11.10 10.99
C ARG A 187 -10.01 12.37 11.13
N SER A 188 -9.00 12.56 10.29
CA SER A 188 -8.17 13.77 10.35
C SER A 188 -8.96 15.04 10.01
N ARG A 189 -10.01 14.93 9.18
CA ARG A 189 -10.90 16.04 8.83
C ARG A 189 -11.90 16.41 9.94
N GLU A 190 -12.27 15.45 10.80
CA GLU A 190 -13.18 15.69 11.92
C GLU A 190 -12.49 16.42 13.07
N LEU A 191 -11.16 16.45 13.09
CA LEU A 191 -10.36 17.07 14.14
C LEU A 191 -10.00 18.55 13.85
N HIS A 192 -10.37 19.07 12.68
CA HIS A 192 -10.11 20.42 12.20
C HIS A 192 -11.39 21.11 11.71
#